data_688fdf14cc2bb37cc3f875708739ad71
#
_entry.id   688fdf14cc2bb37cc3f875708739ad71
#
_cell.length_a   1.000
_cell.length_b   1.000
_cell.length_c   1.000
_cell.angle_alpha   90.00
_cell.angle_beta   90.00
_cell.angle_gamma   90.00
#
_symmetry.space_group_name_H-M   'P 1'
#
loop_
_entity.id
_entity.type
_entity.pdbx_description
1 polymer ?
#
loop_
_entity_poly.entity_id
_entity_poly.type
_entity_poly.pdbx_seq_one_letter_code
_entity_poly.pdbx_strand_id
1 'polypeptide(L)'
;ITHSKEYDTPNMRKLGLSCIDGADYLEKSDNIVGSYGRMQEASKGKDTTIGHWEIAGIVSENALPTYPNGFPKEVLDEFSKRTGREVLCNKPYSGTDVIRDYGEEHVRTGKLIVYTSADSVFQIAAHEDIVPVEELYKYCEIAREILVGEHGVGRVIARPFVGEAPNFQRTTNR
;
A
#
# COMPACT_ATOMS: atom_id res chain seq x y z
N ILE A 1 2.51 -13.34 20.87
CA ILE A 1 3.86 -13.79 20.39
C ILE A 1 4.91 -13.43 21.45
N THR A 2 5.03 -12.18 21.88
CA THR A 2 6.07 -11.68 22.81
C THR A 2 6.07 -12.34 24.19
N HIS A 3 4.99 -12.97 24.59
CA HIS A 3 4.85 -13.75 25.85
C HIS A 3 4.91 -15.27 25.64
N SER A 4 5.23 -15.72 24.42
CA SER A 4 5.43 -17.15 24.15
C SER A 4 6.75 -17.62 24.77
N LYS A 5 6.77 -18.81 25.35
CA LYS A 5 7.99 -19.44 25.85
C LYS A 5 9.02 -19.73 24.75
N GLU A 6 8.56 -19.77 23.49
CA GLU A 6 9.39 -19.98 22.31
C GLU A 6 9.96 -18.69 21.73
N TYR A 7 9.55 -17.52 22.25
CA TYR A 7 10.04 -16.23 21.79
C TYR A 7 11.41 -15.93 22.43
N ASP A 8 12.46 -16.11 21.66
CA ASP A 8 13.82 -15.76 22.06
C ASP A 8 14.50 -14.91 21.00
N THR A 9 15.13 -13.82 21.44
CA THR A 9 15.81 -12.84 20.58
C THR A 9 17.17 -12.45 21.13
N PRO A 10 18.11 -13.41 21.26
CA PRO A 10 19.39 -13.17 21.95
C PRO A 10 20.22 -12.07 21.28
N ASN A 11 20.23 -12.01 19.95
CA ASN A 11 20.98 -10.99 19.22
C ASN A 11 20.35 -9.59 19.37
N MET A 12 19.02 -9.49 19.37
CA MET A 12 18.32 -8.23 19.60
C MET A 12 18.54 -7.72 21.03
N ARG A 13 18.57 -8.61 22.03
CA ARG A 13 18.90 -8.26 23.41
C ARG A 13 20.34 -7.75 23.53
N LYS A 14 21.32 -8.38 22.86
CA LYS A 14 22.70 -7.89 22.80
C LYS A 14 22.81 -6.50 22.15
N LEU A 15 21.92 -6.17 21.20
CA LEU A 15 21.87 -4.85 20.58
C LEU A 15 21.13 -3.81 21.45
N GLY A 16 20.51 -4.20 22.56
CA GLY A 16 19.87 -3.30 23.51
C GLY A 16 18.36 -3.26 23.46
N LEU A 17 17.67 -4.18 22.72
CA LEU A 17 16.21 -4.20 22.64
C LEU A 17 15.53 -4.23 24.02
N SER A 18 16.08 -5.01 24.96
CA SER A 18 15.54 -5.14 26.33
C SER A 18 15.73 -3.89 27.20
N CYS A 19 16.45 -2.89 26.73
CA CYS A 19 16.66 -1.62 27.40
C CYS A 19 15.77 -0.49 26.90
N ILE A 20 14.97 -0.75 25.86
CA ILE A 20 14.00 0.21 25.33
C ILE A 20 12.76 0.21 26.22
N ASP A 21 12.28 1.38 26.62
CA ASP A 21 11.03 1.51 27.37
C ASP A 21 9.85 0.86 26.62
N GLY A 22 9.12 -0.01 27.31
CA GLY A 22 8.03 -0.79 26.73
C GLY A 22 8.46 -2.18 26.22
N ALA A 23 9.75 -2.54 26.34
CA ALA A 23 10.26 -3.90 26.09
C ALA A 23 10.49 -4.69 27.39
N ASP A 24 9.78 -4.37 28.47
CA ASP A 24 9.93 -4.95 29.82
C ASP A 24 9.61 -6.44 29.90
N TYR A 25 9.01 -7.00 28.84
CA TYR A 25 8.76 -8.44 28.68
C TYR A 25 10.03 -9.23 28.31
N LEU A 26 11.14 -8.56 28.03
CA LEU A 26 12.41 -9.18 27.72
C LEU A 26 13.34 -9.10 28.94
N GLU A 27 14.05 -10.20 29.20
CA GLU A 27 15.14 -10.19 30.17
C GLU A 27 16.25 -9.22 29.75
N LYS A 28 16.65 -8.33 30.68
CA LYS A 28 17.70 -7.35 30.39
C LYS A 28 19.05 -8.02 30.14
N SER A 29 19.82 -7.45 29.22
CA SER A 29 21.18 -7.89 28.93
C SER A 29 22.18 -6.92 29.58
N ASP A 30 23.13 -7.46 30.30
CA ASP A 30 24.21 -6.65 30.93
C ASP A 30 25.34 -6.31 29.95
N ASN A 31 25.45 -7.04 28.83
CA ASN A 31 26.47 -6.88 27.82
C ASN A 31 25.89 -6.37 26.50
N ILE A 32 25.59 -5.08 26.45
CA ILE A 32 25.05 -4.42 25.25
C ILE A 32 26.21 -3.99 24.36
N VAL A 33 26.19 -4.41 23.09
CA VAL A 33 27.21 -4.12 22.08
C VAL A 33 26.75 -3.10 21.03
N GLY A 34 25.51 -2.62 21.11
CA GLY A 34 24.93 -1.65 20.19
C GLY A 34 24.47 -0.37 20.90
N SER A 35 24.00 0.58 20.11
CA SER A 35 23.25 1.73 20.62
C SER A 35 21.75 1.50 20.40
N TYR A 36 20.93 1.94 21.36
CA TYR A 36 19.49 1.78 21.30
C TYR A 36 18.80 3.10 21.65
N GLY A 37 17.57 3.25 21.18
CA GLY A 37 16.75 4.42 21.47
C GLY A 37 15.36 4.30 20.89
N ARG A 38 14.49 5.20 21.30
CA ARG A 38 13.17 5.40 20.69
C ARG A 38 13.21 6.64 19.82
N MET A 39 12.63 6.55 18.65
CA MET A 39 12.40 7.70 17.77
C MET A 39 10.93 7.99 17.71
N GLN A 40 10.58 9.26 17.63
CA GLN A 40 9.22 9.74 17.37
C GLN A 40 9.19 10.36 15.99
N GLU A 41 8.19 10.01 15.20
CA GLU A 41 7.95 10.63 13.91
C GLU A 41 7.71 12.14 14.06
N ALA A 42 8.36 12.93 13.23
CA ALA A 42 8.16 14.38 13.12
C ALA A 42 7.16 14.72 12.01
N SER A 43 7.09 13.89 10.96
CA SER A 43 6.17 14.05 9.85
C SER A 43 4.71 13.86 10.26
N LYS A 44 3.81 14.58 9.60
CA LYS A 44 2.37 14.45 9.78
C LYS A 44 1.79 13.33 8.92
N GLY A 45 0.80 12.63 9.49
CA GLY A 45 0.10 11.53 8.81
C GLY A 45 0.79 10.19 8.98
N LYS A 46 0.02 9.14 8.74
CA LYS A 46 0.50 7.75 8.79
C LYS A 46 0.48 7.18 7.38
N ASP A 47 1.62 7.11 6.74
CA ASP A 47 1.77 6.56 5.39
C ASP A 47 3.17 5.95 5.21
N THR A 48 3.26 4.82 4.53
CA THR A 48 4.51 4.12 4.27
C THR A 48 5.52 5.00 3.51
N THR A 49 5.06 5.80 2.56
CA THR A 49 5.92 6.69 1.76
C THR A 49 6.50 7.80 2.64
N ILE A 50 5.67 8.43 3.49
CA ILE A 50 6.10 9.47 4.44
C ILE A 50 7.16 8.90 5.39
N GLY A 51 6.95 7.71 5.94
CA GLY A 51 7.93 7.08 6.83
C GLY A 51 9.28 6.84 6.15
N HIS A 52 9.28 6.40 4.88
CA HIS A 52 10.52 6.25 4.11
C HIS A 52 11.21 7.60 3.83
N TRP A 53 10.46 8.64 3.53
CA TRP A 53 11.00 9.98 3.34
C TRP A 53 11.64 10.51 4.61
N GLU A 54 11.00 10.31 5.77
CA GLU A 54 11.53 10.74 7.05
C GLU A 54 12.84 10.01 7.43
N ILE A 55 12.93 8.70 7.17
CA ILE A 55 14.19 7.94 7.32
C ILE A 55 15.29 8.54 6.42
N ALA A 56 14.93 9.06 5.25
CA ALA A 56 15.85 9.73 4.34
C ALA A 56 16.11 11.22 4.70
N GLY A 57 15.53 11.72 5.80
CA GLY A 57 15.76 13.08 6.28
C GLY A 57 14.74 14.12 5.80
N ILE A 58 13.64 13.71 5.16
CA ILE A 58 12.57 14.60 4.68
C ILE A 58 11.41 14.57 5.66
N VAL A 59 11.15 15.67 6.36
CA VAL A 59 10.00 15.83 7.25
C VAL A 59 8.82 16.41 6.46
N SER A 60 7.70 15.71 6.44
CA SER A 60 6.47 16.15 5.76
C SER A 60 5.57 16.93 6.72
N GLU A 61 5.34 18.19 6.44
CA GLU A 61 4.47 19.07 7.25
C GLU A 61 2.97 18.77 7.04
N ASN A 62 2.62 18.17 5.89
CA ASN A 62 1.25 17.83 5.54
C ASN A 62 1.10 16.32 5.37
N ALA A 63 0.02 15.77 5.95
CA ALA A 63 -0.36 14.39 5.72
C ALA A 63 -0.80 14.17 4.27
N LEU A 64 -0.45 13.02 3.70
CA LEU A 64 -1.01 12.62 2.41
C LEU A 64 -2.49 12.22 2.57
N PRO A 65 -3.36 12.53 1.59
CA PRO A 65 -4.78 12.18 1.67
C PRO A 65 -4.99 10.66 1.67
N THR A 66 -5.93 10.20 2.49
CA THR A 66 -6.37 8.80 2.54
C THR A 66 -7.85 8.69 2.22
N TYR A 67 -8.29 7.55 1.71
CA TYR A 67 -9.63 7.36 1.19
C TYR A 67 -10.34 6.15 1.85
N PRO A 68 -10.71 6.23 3.12
CA PRO A 68 -11.32 5.11 3.85
C PRO A 68 -12.68 4.69 3.29
N ASN A 69 -13.36 5.60 2.57
CA ASN A 69 -14.65 5.34 1.93
C ASN A 69 -14.55 5.23 0.38
N GLY A 70 -13.33 5.08 -0.15
CA GLY A 70 -13.07 5.13 -1.59
C GLY A 70 -12.85 6.55 -2.12
N PHE A 71 -12.43 6.65 -3.38
CA PHE A 71 -12.16 7.92 -4.03
C PHE A 71 -13.46 8.68 -4.37
N PRO A 72 -13.43 10.02 -4.37
CA PRO A 72 -14.57 10.83 -4.77
C PRO A 72 -15.03 10.53 -6.19
N LYS A 73 -16.33 10.76 -6.43
CA LYS A 73 -16.95 10.46 -7.74
C LYS A 73 -16.30 11.23 -8.88
N GLU A 74 -15.95 12.48 -8.68
CA GLU A 74 -15.29 13.33 -9.67
C GLU A 74 -13.94 12.79 -10.14
N VAL A 75 -13.17 12.19 -9.23
CA VAL A 75 -11.89 11.53 -9.55
C VAL A 75 -12.12 10.31 -10.45
N LEU A 76 -13.11 9.48 -10.09
CA LEU A 76 -13.42 8.27 -10.85
C LEU A 76 -14.09 8.56 -12.19
N ASP A 77 -14.95 9.58 -12.26
CA ASP A 77 -15.59 10.00 -13.51
C ASP A 77 -14.55 10.50 -14.52
N GLU A 78 -13.60 11.34 -14.07
CA GLU A 78 -12.54 11.83 -14.94
C GLU A 78 -11.55 10.69 -15.32
N PHE A 79 -11.25 9.80 -14.41
CA PHE A 79 -10.43 8.62 -14.70
C PHE A 79 -11.12 7.71 -15.74
N SER A 80 -12.39 7.40 -15.55
CA SER A 80 -13.17 6.58 -16.48
C SER A 80 -13.30 7.22 -17.86
N LYS A 81 -13.51 8.54 -17.91
CA LYS A 81 -13.59 9.30 -19.16
C LYS A 81 -12.27 9.25 -19.93
N ARG A 82 -11.14 9.43 -19.26
CA ARG A 82 -9.82 9.47 -19.89
C ARG A 82 -9.30 8.09 -20.28
N THR A 83 -9.64 7.06 -19.52
CA THR A 83 -9.24 5.66 -19.82
C THR A 83 -10.22 4.98 -20.78
N GLY A 84 -11.45 5.48 -20.93
CA GLY A 84 -12.52 4.83 -21.68
C GLY A 84 -13.08 3.58 -21.01
N ARG A 85 -12.74 3.34 -19.73
CA ARG A 85 -13.15 2.17 -18.97
C ARG A 85 -13.83 2.55 -17.66
N GLU A 86 -14.93 1.88 -17.33
CA GLU A 86 -15.58 2.04 -16.02
C GLU A 86 -14.74 1.41 -14.89
N VAL A 87 -15.08 1.76 -13.66
CA VAL A 87 -14.38 1.31 -12.45
C VAL A 87 -15.22 0.33 -11.65
N LEU A 88 -14.56 -0.71 -11.14
CA LEU A 88 -15.07 -1.65 -10.14
C LEU A 88 -14.42 -1.38 -8.78
N CYS A 89 -15.10 -1.81 -7.71
CA CYS A 89 -14.66 -1.80 -6.32
C CYS A 89 -14.67 -0.42 -5.64
N ASN A 90 -13.71 0.44 -5.88
CA ASN A 90 -13.53 1.77 -5.25
C ASN A 90 -13.68 1.77 -3.72
N LYS A 91 -12.92 0.94 -3.03
CA LYS A 91 -12.90 0.90 -1.55
C LYS A 91 -11.56 0.36 -1.04
N PRO A 92 -11.26 0.47 0.26
CA PRO A 92 -10.12 -0.22 0.85
C PRO A 92 -10.26 -1.74 0.69
N TYR A 93 -9.23 -2.39 0.18
CA TYR A 93 -9.25 -3.82 -0.09
C TYR A 93 -7.86 -4.46 0.03
N SER A 94 -7.83 -5.77 0.38
CA SER A 94 -6.65 -6.59 0.20
C SER A 94 -6.42 -6.87 -1.28
N GLY A 95 -5.18 -6.71 -1.75
CA GLY A 95 -4.91 -6.88 -3.18
C GLY A 95 -4.99 -8.33 -3.68
N THR A 96 -5.02 -9.36 -2.81
CA THR A 96 -5.32 -10.75 -3.17
C THR A 96 -6.81 -10.99 -3.19
N ASP A 97 -7.52 -10.45 -2.20
CA ASP A 97 -8.98 -10.63 -2.13
C ASP A 97 -9.69 -9.87 -3.24
N VAL A 98 -9.20 -8.68 -3.63
CA VAL A 98 -9.83 -7.87 -4.68
C VAL A 98 -9.82 -8.56 -6.05
N ILE A 99 -8.74 -9.27 -6.40
CA ILE A 99 -8.70 -10.02 -7.66
C ILE A 99 -9.56 -11.28 -7.61
N ARG A 100 -9.65 -11.94 -6.45
CA ARG A 100 -10.57 -13.05 -6.25
C ARG A 100 -12.04 -12.62 -6.42
N ASP A 101 -12.41 -11.50 -5.80
CA ASP A 101 -13.82 -11.08 -5.68
C ASP A 101 -14.31 -10.28 -6.91
N TYR A 102 -13.43 -9.58 -7.60
CA TYR A 102 -13.77 -8.74 -8.76
C TYR A 102 -13.11 -9.18 -10.08
N GLY A 103 -12.19 -10.14 -10.04
CA GLY A 103 -11.44 -10.57 -11.23
C GLY A 103 -12.33 -11.13 -12.35
N GLU A 104 -13.31 -11.95 -12.01
CA GLU A 104 -14.25 -12.52 -13.00
C GLU A 104 -15.10 -11.42 -13.67
N GLU A 105 -15.62 -10.46 -12.90
CA GLU A 105 -16.35 -9.33 -13.45
C GLU A 105 -15.47 -8.44 -14.33
N HIS A 106 -14.22 -8.20 -13.91
CA HIS A 106 -13.25 -7.48 -14.71
C HIS A 106 -13.01 -8.16 -16.06
N VAL A 107 -12.73 -9.47 -16.07
CA VAL A 107 -12.50 -10.23 -17.32
C VAL A 107 -13.71 -10.18 -18.25
N ARG A 108 -14.92 -10.31 -17.70
CA ARG A 108 -16.18 -10.28 -18.47
C ARG A 108 -16.51 -8.91 -19.03
N THR A 109 -16.22 -7.82 -18.29
CA THR A 109 -16.70 -6.47 -18.61
C THR A 109 -15.63 -5.53 -19.14
N GLY A 110 -14.35 -5.81 -18.89
CA GLY A 110 -13.23 -4.91 -19.17
C GLY A 110 -13.14 -3.68 -18.25
N LYS A 111 -13.95 -3.59 -17.17
CA LYS A 111 -13.90 -2.51 -16.19
C LYS A 111 -12.66 -2.63 -15.32
N LEU A 112 -12.02 -1.53 -14.98
CA LEU A 112 -10.81 -1.52 -14.16
C LEU A 112 -11.12 -1.72 -12.67
N ILE A 113 -10.37 -2.57 -11.98
CA ILE A 113 -10.50 -2.73 -10.54
C ILE A 113 -9.66 -1.63 -9.86
N VAL A 114 -10.31 -0.60 -9.32
CA VAL A 114 -9.67 0.47 -8.54
C VAL A 114 -9.91 0.22 -7.07
N TYR A 115 -8.86 0.28 -6.27
CA TYR A 115 -8.95 0.12 -4.82
C TYR A 115 -7.83 0.87 -4.09
N THR A 116 -7.98 1.01 -2.81
CA THR A 116 -7.03 1.68 -1.92
C THR A 116 -6.65 0.80 -0.73
N SER A 117 -5.94 1.35 0.22
CA SER A 117 -5.62 0.75 1.52
C SER A 117 -5.67 1.80 2.62
N ALA A 118 -5.11 1.51 3.80
CA ALA A 118 -4.94 2.51 4.86
C ALA A 118 -3.89 3.57 4.52
N ASP A 119 -3.00 3.30 3.54
CA ASP A 119 -2.04 4.25 3.02
C ASP A 119 -2.66 5.16 1.95
N SER A 120 -1.96 6.25 1.61
CA SER A 120 -2.32 7.16 0.53
C SER A 120 -1.93 6.57 -0.83
N VAL A 121 -2.79 5.74 -1.39
CA VAL A 121 -2.49 4.96 -2.59
C VAL A 121 -3.71 4.75 -3.48
N PHE A 122 -3.53 4.94 -4.79
CA PHE A 122 -4.48 4.56 -5.84
C PHE A 122 -3.93 3.32 -6.56
N GLN A 123 -4.65 2.21 -6.50
CA GLN A 123 -4.22 0.95 -7.08
C GLN A 123 -5.18 0.53 -8.19
N ILE A 124 -4.62 0.10 -9.32
CA ILE A 124 -5.38 -0.37 -10.49
C ILE A 124 -5.00 -1.83 -10.74
N ALA A 125 -5.94 -2.75 -10.51
CA ALA A 125 -5.74 -4.15 -10.87
C ALA A 125 -6.45 -4.46 -12.20
N ALA A 126 -5.74 -5.19 -13.07
CA ALA A 126 -6.26 -5.62 -14.36
C ALA A 126 -5.60 -6.93 -14.78
N HIS A 127 -6.38 -7.78 -15.47
CA HIS A 127 -5.89 -9.02 -16.07
C HIS A 127 -5.08 -8.71 -17.33
N GLU A 128 -3.92 -9.34 -17.49
CA GLU A 128 -2.97 -9.02 -18.59
C GLU A 128 -3.55 -9.29 -19.99
N ASP A 129 -4.45 -10.27 -20.15
CA ASP A 129 -5.13 -10.54 -21.42
C ASP A 129 -6.25 -9.56 -21.75
N ILE A 130 -6.75 -8.79 -20.77
CA ILE A 130 -7.83 -7.80 -20.94
C ILE A 130 -7.27 -6.40 -21.08
N VAL A 131 -6.21 -6.10 -20.30
CA VAL A 131 -5.49 -4.84 -20.30
C VAL A 131 -4.00 -5.17 -20.31
N PRO A 132 -3.33 -5.09 -21.46
CA PRO A 132 -1.88 -5.28 -21.55
C PRO A 132 -1.12 -4.38 -20.55
N VAL A 133 0.01 -4.86 -20.05
CA VAL A 133 0.77 -4.17 -18.99
C VAL A 133 1.14 -2.74 -19.38
N GLU A 134 1.50 -2.51 -20.65
CA GLU A 134 1.83 -1.19 -21.19
C GLU A 134 0.61 -0.23 -21.18
N GLU A 135 -0.59 -0.78 -21.42
CA GLU A 135 -1.83 -0.01 -21.33
C GLU A 135 -2.15 0.32 -19.86
N LEU A 136 -1.94 -0.64 -18.95
CA LEU A 136 -2.13 -0.43 -17.52
C LEU A 136 -1.18 0.66 -16.99
N TYR A 137 0.05 0.75 -17.48
CA TYR A 137 0.97 1.82 -17.13
C TYR A 137 0.47 3.19 -17.59
N LYS A 138 -0.05 3.30 -18.80
CA LYS A 138 -0.70 4.54 -19.27
C LYS A 138 -1.88 4.95 -18.37
N TYR A 139 -2.64 4.00 -17.89
CA TYR A 139 -3.72 4.30 -16.93
C TYR A 139 -3.18 4.78 -15.59
N CYS A 140 -2.04 4.30 -15.14
CA CYS A 140 -1.36 4.83 -13.95
C CYS A 140 -0.86 6.27 -14.18
N GLU A 141 -0.34 6.60 -15.36
CA GLU A 141 0.05 7.97 -15.73
C GLU A 141 -1.18 8.90 -15.72
N ILE A 142 -2.28 8.50 -16.35
CA ILE A 142 -3.55 9.24 -16.33
C ILE A 142 -4.02 9.46 -14.89
N ALA A 143 -4.00 8.41 -14.06
CA ALA A 143 -4.38 8.53 -12.66
C ALA A 143 -3.45 9.50 -11.92
N ARG A 144 -2.13 9.47 -12.18
CA ARG A 144 -1.18 10.39 -11.55
C ARG A 144 -1.44 11.86 -11.91
N GLU A 145 -1.85 12.15 -13.15
CA GLU A 145 -2.21 13.50 -13.58
C GLU A 145 -3.51 14.02 -12.93
N ILE A 146 -4.47 13.14 -12.67
CA ILE A 146 -5.73 13.49 -12.00
C ILE A 146 -5.52 13.68 -10.49
N LEU A 147 -4.71 12.81 -9.87
CA LEU A 147 -4.51 12.74 -8.42
C LEU A 147 -3.42 13.76 -7.97
N VAL A 148 -3.74 15.04 -8.11
CA VAL A 148 -2.90 16.19 -7.73
C VAL A 148 -3.62 17.09 -6.73
N GLY A 149 -2.90 18.05 -6.15
CA GLY A 149 -3.48 18.99 -5.19
C GLY A 149 -4.06 18.26 -3.98
N GLU A 150 -5.32 18.52 -3.66
CA GLU A 150 -6.03 17.90 -2.53
C GLU A 150 -6.21 16.39 -2.67
N HIS A 151 -6.20 15.87 -3.90
CA HIS A 151 -6.27 14.43 -4.19
C HIS A 151 -4.89 13.80 -4.44
N GLY A 152 -3.81 14.50 -4.12
CA GLY A 152 -2.43 14.08 -4.38
C GLY A 152 -1.98 12.90 -3.54
N VAL A 153 -2.42 11.69 -3.89
CA VAL A 153 -1.99 10.45 -3.22
C VAL A 153 -0.47 10.24 -3.34
N GLY A 154 0.10 9.59 -2.34
CA GLY A 154 1.54 9.28 -2.31
C GLY A 154 1.98 8.35 -3.44
N ARG A 155 1.13 7.40 -3.85
CA ARG A 155 1.47 6.40 -4.87
C ARG A 155 0.28 6.10 -5.79
N VAL A 156 0.60 5.87 -7.07
CA VAL A 156 -0.28 5.18 -8.03
C VAL A 156 0.41 3.88 -8.40
N ILE A 157 -0.31 2.76 -8.35
CA ILE A 157 0.29 1.42 -8.49
C ILE A 157 -0.47 0.57 -9.49
N ALA A 158 0.23 0.08 -10.51
CA ALA A 158 -0.23 -0.99 -11.38
C ALA A 158 -0.21 -2.34 -10.63
N ARG A 159 -1.28 -3.11 -10.76
CA ARG A 159 -1.44 -4.45 -10.16
C ARG A 159 -1.91 -5.46 -11.20
N PRO A 160 -1.06 -5.82 -12.16
CA PRO A 160 -1.42 -6.83 -13.15
C PRO A 160 -1.60 -8.20 -12.49
N PHE A 161 -2.53 -8.99 -13.05
CA PHE A 161 -2.78 -10.36 -12.62
C PHE A 161 -3.11 -11.25 -13.82
N VAL A 162 -3.03 -12.55 -13.62
CA VAL A 162 -3.28 -13.60 -14.63
C VAL A 162 -4.10 -14.73 -14.03
N GLY A 163 -4.46 -15.69 -14.86
CA GLY A 163 -5.15 -16.92 -14.49
C GLY A 163 -6.63 -16.88 -14.79
N GLU A 164 -7.35 -17.89 -14.38
CA GLU A 164 -8.79 -18.04 -14.60
C GLU A 164 -9.52 -18.11 -13.26
N ALA A 165 -10.78 -17.70 -13.27
CA ALA A 165 -11.63 -17.81 -12.10
C ALA A 165 -11.73 -19.29 -11.61
N PRO A 166 -11.66 -19.56 -10.32
CA PRO A 166 -11.46 -18.63 -9.21
C PRO A 166 -9.98 -18.38 -8.84
N ASN A 167 -9.02 -18.89 -9.63
CA ASN A 167 -7.60 -19.00 -9.27
C ASN A 167 -6.74 -17.88 -9.87
N PHE A 168 -7.18 -16.63 -9.78
CA PHE A 168 -6.37 -15.48 -10.21
C PHE A 168 -5.12 -15.29 -9.35
N GLN A 169 -4.02 -14.94 -9.99
CA GLN A 169 -2.71 -14.75 -9.36
C GLN A 169 -2.08 -13.43 -9.79
N ARG A 170 -1.40 -12.77 -8.86
CA ARG A 170 -0.57 -11.60 -9.18
C ARG A 170 0.61 -12.01 -10.02
N THR A 171 0.96 -11.18 -10.99
CA THR A 171 2.17 -11.40 -11.77
C THR A 171 3.38 -10.69 -11.17
N THR A 172 4.56 -11.03 -11.66
CA THR A 172 5.82 -10.35 -11.33
C THR A 172 6.08 -9.14 -12.24
N ASN A 173 5.29 -8.92 -13.28
CA ASN A 173 5.33 -7.75 -14.15
C ASN A 173 4.83 -6.53 -13.37
N ARG A 174 5.77 -5.66 -12.92
CA ARG A 174 5.47 -4.50 -12.07
C ARG A 174 6.28 -3.30 -12.52
#